data_c6ca083888987c30fed491700bf64b7e
#
_entry.id   c6ca083888987c30fed491700bf64b7e
#
_cell.length_a   1.000
_cell.length_b   1.000
_cell.length_c   1.000
_cell.angle_alpha   90.00
_cell.angle_beta   90.00
_cell.angle_gamma   90.00
#
_symmetry.space_group_name_H-M   'P 1'
#
loop_
_entity.id
_entity.type
_entity.pdbx_description
1 polymer ?
#
loop_
_entity_poly.entity_id
_entity_poly.type
_entity_poly.pdbx_seq_one_letter_code
_entity_poly.pdbx_strand_id
1 'polypeptide(L)'
;MTEPAARPRTVGRPPRADLLLMGVGVLAVSTSGPLMAAVVAPALAVALWRNVLALTVIWPAAVATRRTELSMLTRREIRWAIGAGVLLALHFATWVPSLRYTSVASATAIVATQPVWVALLARAMGHEVPRRAWLGIVISLVAVVVLTGVDFSLDAEALTGDLLALLGGVFAALYTVAGAEVRRTVSTTSYTALCYSTAAGALLVACLLGGVDLWGYSGTTWLQLLALTAGAQLLGHSVFNLVLRTTSATVVSLVLLLEVPGAALIAAAALGQTPPVEAVPAALLLLVGLGIVISSAGDELEPSIAAD
;
A
#
# COMPACT_ATOMS: atom_id res chain seq x y z
N MET A 1 -23.66 -25.23 23.16
CA MET A 1 -22.73 -25.54 22.05
C MET A 1 -21.93 -24.28 21.78
N THR A 2 -20.69 -24.21 22.28
CA THR A 2 -19.77 -23.11 22.04
C THR A 2 -19.22 -23.27 20.64
N GLU A 3 -19.46 -22.29 19.77
CA GLU A 3 -18.88 -22.19 18.44
C GLU A 3 -17.35 -22.26 18.56
N PRO A 4 -16.65 -23.14 17.81
CA PRO A 4 -15.20 -23.21 17.93
C PRO A 4 -14.60 -21.88 17.46
N ALA A 5 -13.83 -21.24 18.33
CA ALA A 5 -13.10 -20.03 18.05
C ALA A 5 -12.34 -20.20 16.71
N ALA A 6 -12.61 -19.31 15.74
CA ALA A 6 -11.94 -19.32 14.45
C ALA A 6 -10.42 -19.30 14.69
N ARG A 7 -9.72 -20.35 14.24
CA ARG A 7 -8.26 -20.44 14.35
C ARG A 7 -7.61 -19.19 13.78
N PRO A 8 -6.59 -18.61 14.45
CA PRO A 8 -5.86 -17.48 13.93
C PRO A 8 -5.32 -17.84 12.53
N ARG A 9 -5.51 -16.94 11.56
CA ARG A 9 -4.98 -17.14 10.21
C ARG A 9 -3.46 -17.03 10.26
N THR A 10 -2.80 -18.15 10.06
CA THR A 10 -1.36 -18.21 9.74
C THR A 10 -1.10 -17.49 8.41
N VAL A 11 0.12 -17.00 8.20
CA VAL A 11 0.56 -16.43 6.92
C VAL A 11 0.55 -17.55 5.87
N GLY A 12 -0.60 -17.81 5.24
CA GLY A 12 -0.76 -18.86 4.24
C GLY A 12 -0.12 -18.50 2.90
N ARG A 13 0.30 -19.54 2.14
CA ARG A 13 0.86 -19.34 0.79
C ARG A 13 -0.20 -18.70 -0.12
N PRO A 14 0.11 -17.57 -0.82
CA PRO A 14 -0.85 -16.93 -1.70
C PRO A 14 -1.22 -17.82 -2.89
N PRO A 15 -2.49 -17.80 -3.34
CA PRO A 15 -2.92 -18.46 -4.57
C PRO A 15 -2.09 -17.98 -5.78
N ARG A 16 -1.86 -18.84 -6.77
CA ARG A 16 -1.13 -18.46 -8.00
C ARG A 16 -1.76 -17.28 -8.73
N ALA A 17 -3.09 -17.22 -8.75
CA ALA A 17 -3.83 -16.11 -9.35
C ALA A 17 -3.52 -14.78 -8.64
N ASP A 18 -3.41 -14.78 -7.30
CA ASP A 18 -3.07 -13.61 -6.53
C ASP A 18 -1.65 -13.13 -6.82
N LEU A 19 -0.70 -14.03 -7.04
CA LEU A 19 0.68 -13.68 -7.42
C LEU A 19 0.70 -12.92 -8.76
N LEU A 20 -0.06 -13.39 -9.75
CA LEU A 20 -0.18 -12.70 -11.05
C LEU A 20 -0.85 -11.33 -10.90
N LEU A 21 -1.94 -11.27 -10.14
CA LEU A 21 -2.63 -10.01 -9.85
C LEU A 21 -1.71 -9.03 -9.12
N MET A 22 -0.96 -9.49 -8.11
CA MET A 22 0.00 -8.65 -7.40
C MET A 22 1.13 -8.15 -8.32
N GLY A 23 1.59 -8.97 -9.27
CA GLY A 23 2.53 -8.53 -10.31
C GLY A 23 1.99 -7.36 -11.14
N VAL A 24 0.74 -7.45 -11.59
CA VAL A 24 0.05 -6.35 -12.28
C VAL A 24 -0.09 -5.13 -11.36
N GLY A 25 -0.47 -5.35 -10.10
CA GLY A 25 -0.56 -4.31 -9.08
C GLY A 25 0.76 -3.58 -8.86
N VAL A 26 1.86 -4.31 -8.75
CA VAL A 26 3.22 -3.75 -8.61
C VAL A 26 3.57 -2.87 -9.82
N LEU A 27 3.38 -3.36 -11.04
CA LEU A 27 3.64 -2.55 -12.25
C LEU A 27 2.83 -1.25 -12.24
N ALA A 28 1.58 -1.33 -11.81
CA ALA A 28 0.69 -0.17 -11.75
C ALA A 28 1.12 0.83 -10.66
N VAL A 29 1.42 0.38 -9.42
CA VAL A 29 1.87 1.30 -8.36
C VAL A 29 3.27 1.86 -8.63
N SER A 30 4.13 1.13 -9.32
CA SER A 30 5.47 1.60 -9.73
C SER A 30 5.43 2.87 -10.59
N THR A 31 4.31 3.16 -11.26
CA THR A 31 4.11 4.41 -11.98
C THR A 31 3.86 5.61 -11.05
N SER A 32 3.51 5.36 -9.77
CA SER A 32 3.07 6.39 -8.82
C SER A 32 4.15 7.43 -8.54
N GLY A 33 5.35 6.98 -8.14
CA GLY A 33 6.47 7.85 -7.82
C GLY A 33 6.87 8.79 -8.97
N PRO A 34 7.20 8.27 -10.17
CA PRO A 34 7.52 9.08 -11.33
C PRO A 34 6.40 10.07 -11.73
N LEU A 35 5.13 9.62 -11.70
CA LEU A 35 4.01 10.50 -12.01
C LEU A 35 3.83 11.60 -10.97
N MET A 36 3.90 11.27 -9.66
CA MET A 36 3.79 12.29 -8.60
C MET A 36 4.92 13.30 -8.63
N ALA A 37 6.13 12.90 -9.01
CA ALA A 37 7.25 13.82 -9.18
C ALA A 37 7.03 14.79 -10.36
N ALA A 38 6.29 14.35 -11.40
CA ALA A 38 6.00 15.16 -12.57
C ALA A 38 4.77 16.07 -12.42
N VAL A 39 3.89 15.81 -11.43
CA VAL A 39 2.66 16.59 -11.22
C VAL A 39 2.96 17.94 -10.57
N VAL A 40 2.61 19.04 -11.25
CA VAL A 40 2.73 20.41 -10.73
C VAL A 40 1.43 20.79 -10.02
N ALA A 41 1.25 20.25 -8.80
CA ALA A 41 0.12 20.57 -7.92
C ALA A 41 0.54 20.37 -6.45
N PRO A 42 -0.17 20.99 -5.47
CA PRO A 42 0.06 20.76 -4.05
C PRO A 42 -0.11 19.28 -3.68
N ALA A 43 0.78 18.76 -2.82
CA ALA A 43 0.80 17.33 -2.46
C ALA A 43 -0.56 16.81 -1.95
N LEU A 44 -1.23 17.55 -1.06
CA LEU A 44 -2.55 17.18 -0.55
C LEU A 44 -3.63 17.21 -1.63
N ALA A 45 -3.53 18.14 -2.61
CA ALA A 45 -4.46 18.17 -3.73
C ALA A 45 -4.29 16.95 -4.65
N VAL A 46 -3.05 16.51 -4.91
CA VAL A 46 -2.78 15.26 -5.64
C VAL A 46 -3.40 14.07 -4.91
N ALA A 47 -3.18 13.99 -3.60
CA ALA A 47 -3.77 12.94 -2.75
C ALA A 47 -5.31 12.95 -2.77
N LEU A 48 -5.93 14.14 -2.72
CA LEU A 48 -7.38 14.31 -2.83
C LEU A 48 -7.89 13.87 -4.19
N TRP A 49 -7.34 14.45 -5.27
CA TRP A 49 -7.87 14.25 -6.62
C TRP A 49 -7.75 12.80 -7.09
N ARG A 50 -6.68 12.08 -6.75
CA ARG A 50 -6.58 10.66 -7.09
C ARG A 50 -7.71 9.83 -6.48
N ASN A 51 -8.18 10.16 -5.26
CA ASN A 51 -9.31 9.48 -4.64
C ASN A 51 -10.65 9.92 -5.26
N VAL A 52 -10.86 11.22 -5.45
CA VAL A 52 -12.09 11.76 -6.06
C VAL A 52 -12.29 11.22 -7.47
N LEU A 53 -11.27 11.25 -8.32
CA LEU A 53 -11.34 10.72 -9.68
C LEU A 53 -11.59 9.20 -9.67
N ALA A 54 -11.00 8.44 -8.74
CA ALA A 54 -11.30 7.02 -8.63
C ALA A 54 -12.77 6.76 -8.29
N LEU A 55 -13.40 7.59 -7.46
CA LEU A 55 -14.80 7.47 -7.09
C LEU A 55 -15.76 7.65 -8.27
N THR A 56 -15.38 8.40 -9.30
CA THR A 56 -16.20 8.54 -10.53
C THR A 56 -16.38 7.21 -11.27
N VAL A 57 -15.48 6.26 -11.07
CA VAL A 57 -15.56 4.90 -11.62
C VAL A 57 -16.13 3.92 -10.59
N ILE A 58 -15.64 4.00 -9.34
CA ILE A 58 -15.97 3.01 -8.31
C ILE A 58 -17.44 3.10 -7.88
N TRP A 59 -17.99 4.31 -7.68
CA TRP A 59 -19.41 4.45 -7.26
C TRP A 59 -20.39 3.94 -8.29
N PRO A 60 -20.31 4.31 -9.58
CA PRO A 60 -21.17 3.72 -10.61
C PRO A 60 -21.07 2.18 -10.65
N ALA A 61 -19.84 1.63 -10.57
CA ALA A 61 -19.64 0.19 -10.53
C ALA A 61 -20.27 -0.44 -9.26
N ALA A 62 -20.12 0.19 -8.10
CA ALA A 62 -20.69 -0.29 -6.83
C ALA A 62 -22.23 -0.29 -6.85
N VAL A 63 -22.83 0.79 -7.33
CA VAL A 63 -24.29 0.89 -7.45
C VAL A 63 -24.84 -0.10 -8.49
N ALA A 64 -24.16 -0.30 -9.62
CA ALA A 64 -24.59 -1.22 -10.66
C ALA A 64 -24.46 -2.69 -10.25
N THR A 65 -23.40 -3.05 -9.51
CA THR A 65 -23.06 -4.47 -9.27
C THR A 65 -23.21 -4.91 -7.81
N ARG A 66 -23.27 -3.99 -6.83
CA ARG A 66 -23.21 -4.27 -5.39
C ARG A 66 -24.27 -3.54 -4.57
N ARG A 67 -25.32 -3.04 -5.19
CA ARG A 67 -26.37 -2.26 -4.50
C ARG A 67 -26.97 -2.98 -3.29
N THR A 68 -27.28 -4.27 -3.43
CA THR A 68 -27.83 -5.09 -2.34
C THR A 68 -26.81 -5.23 -1.21
N GLU A 69 -25.53 -5.52 -1.53
CA GLU A 69 -24.47 -5.62 -0.53
C GLU A 69 -24.31 -4.30 0.24
N LEU A 70 -24.27 -3.16 -0.46
CA LEU A 70 -24.15 -1.85 0.16
C LEU A 70 -25.31 -1.55 1.15
N SER A 71 -26.54 -1.98 0.84
CA SER A 71 -27.68 -1.79 1.71
C SER A 71 -27.70 -2.74 2.92
N MET A 72 -26.95 -3.83 2.87
CA MET A 72 -26.89 -4.87 3.92
C MET A 72 -25.62 -4.78 4.78
N LEU A 73 -24.73 -3.83 4.53
CA LEU A 73 -23.51 -3.65 5.31
C LEU A 73 -23.84 -3.40 6.79
N THR A 74 -23.18 -4.16 7.64
CA THR A 74 -23.29 -4.01 9.07
C THR A 74 -22.59 -2.74 9.56
N ARG A 75 -23.02 -2.22 10.72
CA ARG A 75 -22.36 -1.07 11.36
C ARG A 75 -20.88 -1.33 11.66
N ARG A 76 -20.50 -2.59 11.89
CA ARG A 76 -19.11 -3.00 12.11
C ARG A 76 -18.30 -2.84 10.82
N GLU A 77 -18.78 -3.37 9.70
CA GLU A 77 -18.12 -3.29 8.39
C GLU A 77 -17.95 -1.84 7.93
N ILE A 78 -19.02 -1.02 8.08
CA ILE A 78 -18.96 0.41 7.76
C ILE A 78 -17.90 1.12 8.61
N ARG A 79 -17.86 0.89 9.93
CA ARG A 79 -16.85 1.51 10.82
C ARG A 79 -15.43 1.13 10.44
N TRP A 80 -15.18 -0.15 10.12
CA TRP A 80 -13.88 -0.60 9.67
C TRP A 80 -13.49 0.01 8.30
N ALA A 81 -14.43 0.11 7.34
CA ALA A 81 -14.19 0.73 6.04
C ALA A 81 -13.90 2.23 6.16
N ILE A 82 -14.64 2.94 7.02
CA ILE A 82 -14.38 4.35 7.35
C ILE A 82 -13.01 4.49 8.03
N GLY A 83 -12.72 3.67 9.03
CA GLY A 83 -11.42 3.66 9.71
C GLY A 83 -10.27 3.45 8.73
N ALA A 84 -10.38 2.49 7.83
CA ALA A 84 -9.41 2.26 6.76
C ALA A 84 -9.26 3.49 5.85
N GLY A 85 -10.37 4.17 5.51
CA GLY A 85 -10.35 5.39 4.70
C GLY A 85 -9.66 6.57 5.39
N VAL A 86 -9.88 6.74 6.70
CA VAL A 86 -9.13 7.74 7.50
C VAL A 86 -7.64 7.42 7.53
N LEU A 87 -7.28 6.15 7.75
CA LEU A 87 -5.88 5.70 7.76
C LEU A 87 -5.21 5.90 6.40
N LEU A 88 -5.93 5.67 5.30
CA LEU A 88 -5.46 5.94 3.95
C LEU A 88 -5.24 7.45 3.73
N ALA A 89 -6.15 8.30 4.22
CA ALA A 89 -5.99 9.75 4.15
C ALA A 89 -4.75 10.21 4.94
N LEU A 90 -4.55 9.69 6.15
CA LEU A 90 -3.38 10.00 6.98
C LEU A 90 -2.09 9.52 6.33
N HIS A 91 -2.09 8.32 5.71
CA HIS A 91 -0.96 7.84 4.92
C HIS A 91 -0.58 8.84 3.83
N PHE A 92 -1.52 9.27 3.00
CA PHE A 92 -1.24 10.22 1.94
C PHE A 92 -0.89 11.61 2.45
N ALA A 93 -1.57 12.09 3.52
CA ALA A 93 -1.32 13.39 4.11
C ALA A 93 0.04 13.51 4.80
N THR A 94 0.67 12.39 5.13
CA THR A 94 2.02 12.37 5.71
C THR A 94 3.08 12.01 4.67
N TRP A 95 2.87 10.94 3.90
CA TRP A 95 3.86 10.48 2.93
C TRP A 95 4.07 11.45 1.76
N VAL A 96 3.00 11.97 1.14
CA VAL A 96 3.18 12.83 -0.04
C VAL A 96 3.90 14.14 0.30
N PRO A 97 3.59 14.85 1.41
CA PRO A 97 4.38 15.99 1.84
C PRO A 97 5.83 15.66 2.23
N SER A 98 6.12 14.44 2.75
CA SER A 98 7.48 14.07 3.15
C SER A 98 8.49 14.25 2.01
N LEU A 99 8.05 14.01 0.76
CA LEU A 99 8.85 14.17 -0.45
C LEU A 99 9.34 15.60 -0.72
N ARG A 100 8.85 16.59 0.05
CA ARG A 100 9.30 17.98 -0.04
C ARG A 100 10.39 18.33 0.98
N TYR A 101 10.53 17.52 2.03
CA TYR A 101 11.39 17.77 3.16
C TYR A 101 12.61 16.84 3.19
N THR A 102 12.50 15.65 2.61
CA THR A 102 13.63 14.71 2.52
C THR A 102 13.77 14.18 1.09
N SER A 103 14.86 13.47 0.80
CA SER A 103 15.06 12.88 -0.53
C SER A 103 13.97 11.86 -0.86
N VAL A 104 13.62 11.74 -2.14
CA VAL A 104 12.66 10.71 -2.60
C VAL A 104 13.14 9.32 -2.21
N ALA A 105 14.45 9.07 -2.26
CA ALA A 105 15.06 7.81 -1.86
C ALA A 105 14.84 7.53 -0.37
N SER A 106 15.15 8.49 0.51
CA SER A 106 14.95 8.36 1.96
C SER A 106 13.48 8.16 2.31
N ALA A 107 12.58 9.02 1.78
CA ALA A 107 11.14 8.90 2.01
C ALA A 107 10.60 7.52 1.57
N THR A 108 11.02 7.03 0.40
CA THR A 108 10.59 5.73 -0.13
C THR A 108 11.12 4.57 0.71
N ALA A 109 12.40 4.61 1.13
CA ALA A 109 13.00 3.60 1.99
C ALA A 109 12.31 3.52 3.36
N ILE A 110 11.97 4.69 3.94
CA ILE A 110 11.32 4.76 5.26
C ILE A 110 9.86 4.25 5.17
N VAL A 111 9.10 4.65 4.16
CA VAL A 111 7.74 4.11 3.93
C VAL A 111 7.78 2.60 3.66
N ALA A 112 8.81 2.11 2.97
CA ALA A 112 9.01 0.71 2.71
C ALA A 112 9.25 -0.14 3.99
N THR A 113 9.37 0.47 5.17
CA THR A 113 9.32 -0.25 6.46
C THR A 113 7.93 -0.79 6.82
N GLN A 114 6.90 -0.47 6.03
CA GLN A 114 5.51 -0.92 6.22
C GLN A 114 5.37 -2.40 6.60
N PRO A 115 6.09 -3.39 6.01
CA PRO A 115 5.96 -4.79 6.37
C PRO A 115 6.30 -5.10 7.84
N VAL A 116 7.23 -4.36 8.45
CA VAL A 116 7.55 -4.48 9.89
C VAL A 116 6.32 -4.14 10.71
N TRP A 117 5.68 -3.02 10.42
CA TRP A 117 4.49 -2.55 11.12
C TRP A 117 3.31 -3.51 10.95
N VAL A 118 3.10 -4.03 9.71
CA VAL A 118 2.08 -5.06 9.46
C VAL A 118 2.35 -6.32 10.26
N ALA A 119 3.59 -6.80 10.32
CA ALA A 119 3.96 -7.99 11.09
C ALA A 119 3.79 -7.78 12.59
N LEU A 120 4.18 -6.60 13.12
CA LEU A 120 3.97 -6.24 14.53
C LEU A 120 2.48 -6.16 14.88
N LEU A 121 1.66 -5.54 14.02
CA LEU A 121 0.21 -5.47 14.19
C LEU A 121 -0.43 -6.87 14.15
N ALA A 122 -0.03 -7.71 13.19
CA ALA A 122 -0.50 -9.09 13.12
C ALA A 122 -0.20 -9.85 14.42
N ARG A 123 1.03 -9.71 14.96
CA ARG A 123 1.41 -10.30 16.23
C ARG A 123 0.60 -9.74 17.41
N ALA A 124 0.36 -8.43 17.44
CA ALA A 124 -0.46 -7.79 18.49
C ALA A 124 -1.93 -8.25 18.43
N MET A 125 -2.41 -8.65 17.26
CA MET A 125 -3.76 -9.24 17.05
C MET A 125 -3.82 -10.75 17.34
N GLY A 126 -2.72 -11.35 17.85
CA GLY A 126 -2.66 -12.77 18.19
C GLY A 126 -2.35 -13.70 17.01
N HIS A 127 -1.92 -13.16 15.86
CA HIS A 127 -1.46 -13.99 14.75
C HIS A 127 0.01 -14.37 14.93
N GLU A 128 0.34 -15.61 14.60
CA GLU A 128 1.74 -16.04 14.60
C GLU A 128 2.45 -15.53 13.36
N VAL A 129 3.62 -14.91 13.54
CA VAL A 129 4.52 -14.50 12.47
C VAL A 129 5.78 -15.36 12.58
N PRO A 130 6.02 -16.28 11.64
CA PRO A 130 7.16 -17.21 11.68
C PRO A 130 8.50 -16.46 11.75
N ARG A 131 9.49 -17.03 12.42
CA ARG A 131 10.85 -16.43 12.50
C ARG A 131 11.47 -16.23 11.12
N ARG A 132 11.21 -17.13 10.18
CA ARG A 132 11.64 -17.00 8.78
C ARG A 132 11.02 -15.80 8.09
N ALA A 133 9.76 -15.46 8.40
CA ALA A 133 9.12 -14.26 7.85
C ALA A 133 9.85 -12.99 8.33
N TRP A 134 10.24 -12.91 9.61
CA TRP A 134 11.06 -11.80 10.11
C TRP A 134 12.41 -11.69 9.40
N LEU A 135 13.09 -12.82 9.16
CA LEU A 135 14.33 -12.83 8.40
C LEU A 135 14.12 -12.28 6.98
N GLY A 136 13.08 -12.74 6.29
CA GLY A 136 12.74 -12.23 4.95
C GLY A 136 12.40 -10.74 4.93
N ILE A 137 11.67 -10.24 5.95
CA ILE A 137 11.39 -8.81 6.12
C ILE A 137 12.69 -8.01 6.26
N VAL A 138 13.60 -8.43 7.13
CA VAL A 138 14.89 -7.74 7.35
C VAL A 138 15.73 -7.74 6.07
N ILE A 139 15.84 -8.87 5.38
CA ILE A 139 16.58 -8.96 4.10
C ILE A 139 15.97 -8.00 3.07
N SER A 140 14.64 -7.97 2.96
CA SER A 140 13.95 -7.07 2.02
C SER A 140 14.18 -5.60 2.34
N LEU A 141 14.21 -5.22 3.64
CA LEU A 141 14.47 -3.84 4.05
C LEU A 141 15.92 -3.43 3.78
N VAL A 142 16.89 -4.32 4.06
CA VAL A 142 18.29 -4.07 3.70
C VAL A 142 18.43 -3.86 2.20
N ALA A 143 17.75 -4.69 1.39
CA ALA A 143 17.75 -4.54 -0.06
C ALA A 143 17.18 -3.19 -0.52
N VAL A 144 16.09 -2.71 0.11
CA VAL A 144 15.50 -1.39 -0.20
C VAL A 144 16.47 -0.27 0.16
N VAL A 145 17.12 -0.31 1.33
CA VAL A 145 18.13 0.68 1.75
C VAL A 145 19.29 0.74 0.76
N VAL A 146 19.81 -0.42 0.32
CA VAL A 146 20.89 -0.48 -0.69
C VAL A 146 20.40 0.06 -2.03
N LEU A 147 19.17 -0.30 -2.45
CA LEU A 147 18.60 0.11 -3.74
C LEU A 147 18.38 1.63 -3.82
N THR A 148 17.92 2.24 -2.73
CA THR A 148 17.61 3.67 -2.68
C THR A 148 18.82 4.54 -2.43
N GLY A 149 19.96 3.98 -1.98
CA GLY A 149 21.17 4.72 -1.66
C GLY A 149 20.90 5.81 -0.61
N VAL A 150 20.17 5.45 0.44
CA VAL A 150 19.67 6.41 1.46
C VAL A 150 20.82 7.25 2.02
N ASP A 151 20.70 8.55 1.86
CA ASP A 151 21.54 9.55 2.52
C ASP A 151 20.79 10.06 3.76
N PHE A 152 21.32 9.72 4.94
CA PHE A 152 20.76 10.18 6.22
C PHE A 152 21.31 11.55 6.55
N SER A 153 20.62 12.61 6.15
CA SER A 153 20.88 13.95 6.64
C SER A 153 20.33 14.15 8.05
N LEU A 154 21.11 14.76 8.95
CA LEU A 154 20.69 15.16 10.30
C LEU A 154 20.14 16.58 10.33
N ASP A 155 19.90 17.20 9.18
CA ASP A 155 19.25 18.48 9.08
C ASP A 155 17.78 18.40 9.56
N ALA A 156 17.31 19.42 10.26
CA ALA A 156 15.97 19.45 10.88
C ALA A 156 14.84 19.33 9.84
N GLU A 157 15.04 19.83 8.63
CA GLU A 157 14.09 19.73 7.53
C GLU A 157 14.00 18.29 7.03
N ALA A 158 15.15 17.64 6.79
CA ALA A 158 15.23 16.24 6.40
C ALA A 158 14.61 15.31 7.45
N LEU A 159 14.91 15.53 8.75
CA LEU A 159 14.32 14.77 9.85
C LEU A 159 12.80 14.92 9.92
N THR A 160 12.25 16.09 9.59
CA THR A 160 10.81 16.30 9.50
C THR A 160 10.21 15.46 8.38
N GLY A 161 10.86 15.43 7.20
CA GLY A 161 10.47 14.59 6.08
C GLY A 161 10.51 13.10 6.43
N ASP A 162 11.57 12.66 7.09
CA ASP A 162 11.74 11.27 7.50
C ASP A 162 10.69 10.84 8.53
N LEU A 163 10.35 11.69 9.48
CA LEU A 163 9.27 11.43 10.44
C LEU A 163 7.90 11.34 9.74
N LEU A 164 7.62 12.24 8.80
CA LEU A 164 6.39 12.17 8.00
C LEU A 164 6.33 10.90 7.16
N ALA A 165 7.44 10.47 6.55
CA ALA A 165 7.52 9.23 5.80
C ALA A 165 7.30 7.99 6.70
N LEU A 166 7.88 8.00 7.92
CA LEU A 166 7.69 6.93 8.90
C LEU A 166 6.22 6.81 9.33
N LEU A 167 5.58 7.93 9.67
CA LEU A 167 4.15 7.98 9.97
C LEU A 167 3.33 7.49 8.78
N GLY A 168 3.71 7.87 7.56
CA GLY A 168 3.11 7.37 6.33
C GLY A 168 3.17 5.86 6.23
N GLY A 169 4.32 5.24 6.52
CA GLY A 169 4.49 3.79 6.56
C GLY A 169 3.64 3.10 7.63
N VAL A 170 3.55 3.67 8.83
CA VAL A 170 2.69 3.17 9.92
C VAL A 170 1.21 3.23 9.51
N PHE A 171 0.75 4.36 8.97
CA PHE A 171 -0.64 4.50 8.54
C PHE A 171 -0.98 3.59 7.36
N ALA A 172 -0.05 3.36 6.43
CA ALA A 172 -0.20 2.38 5.36
C ALA A 172 -0.36 0.95 5.91
N ALA A 173 0.41 0.58 6.93
CA ALA A 173 0.30 -0.71 7.59
C ALA A 173 -1.06 -0.89 8.26
N LEU A 174 -1.49 0.10 9.04
CA LEU A 174 -2.80 0.12 9.70
C LEU A 174 -3.95 0.04 8.67
N TYR A 175 -3.87 0.81 7.58
CA TYR A 175 -4.81 0.74 6.46
C TYR A 175 -4.88 -0.66 5.86
N THR A 176 -3.74 -1.28 5.59
CA THR A 176 -3.67 -2.61 4.99
C THR A 176 -4.29 -3.67 5.90
N VAL A 177 -3.99 -3.62 7.21
CA VAL A 177 -4.56 -4.54 8.21
C VAL A 177 -6.07 -4.32 8.37
N ALA A 178 -6.51 -3.07 8.46
CA ALA A 178 -7.93 -2.73 8.52
C ALA A 178 -8.67 -3.19 7.25
N GLY A 179 -8.07 -2.96 6.09
CA GLY A 179 -8.58 -3.45 4.81
C GLY A 179 -8.71 -4.97 4.77
N ALA A 180 -7.71 -5.70 5.25
CA ALA A 180 -7.75 -7.16 5.31
C ALA A 180 -8.92 -7.66 6.17
N GLU A 181 -9.25 -7.00 7.29
CA GLU A 181 -10.40 -7.37 8.12
C GLU A 181 -11.73 -7.12 7.41
N VAL A 182 -11.92 -5.97 6.76
CA VAL A 182 -13.14 -5.67 6.00
C VAL A 182 -13.31 -6.63 4.82
N ARG A 183 -12.20 -6.92 4.11
CA ARG A 183 -12.21 -7.76 2.92
C ARG A 183 -12.54 -9.23 3.18
N ARG A 184 -12.65 -9.63 4.44
CA ARG A 184 -13.13 -10.99 4.81
C ARG A 184 -14.58 -11.22 4.41
N THR A 185 -15.42 -10.20 4.47
CA THR A 185 -16.87 -10.29 4.27
C THR A 185 -17.38 -9.36 3.17
N VAL A 186 -16.73 -8.22 2.94
CA VAL A 186 -17.17 -7.18 2.02
C VAL A 186 -16.43 -7.27 0.69
N SER A 187 -17.12 -7.08 -0.43
CA SER A 187 -16.52 -7.06 -1.78
C SER A 187 -15.53 -5.91 -1.92
N THR A 188 -14.54 -6.04 -2.83
CA THR A 188 -13.58 -4.98 -3.11
C THR A 188 -14.27 -3.69 -3.50
N THR A 189 -15.26 -3.78 -4.37
CA THR A 189 -15.98 -2.61 -4.91
C THR A 189 -16.70 -1.84 -3.81
N SER A 190 -17.45 -2.52 -2.93
CA SER A 190 -18.14 -1.88 -1.80
C SER A 190 -17.15 -1.30 -0.79
N TYR A 191 -16.09 -2.04 -0.47
CA TYR A 191 -15.03 -1.58 0.43
C TYR A 191 -14.32 -0.33 -0.12
N THR A 192 -13.84 -0.36 -1.37
CA THR A 192 -13.12 0.78 -1.95
C THR A 192 -14.02 1.99 -2.14
N ALA A 193 -15.31 1.82 -2.44
CA ALA A 193 -16.27 2.92 -2.51
C ALA A 193 -16.33 3.67 -1.16
N LEU A 194 -16.50 2.97 -0.04
CA LEU A 194 -16.55 3.59 1.29
C LEU A 194 -15.19 4.13 1.73
N CYS A 195 -14.12 3.36 1.57
CA CYS A 195 -12.78 3.70 1.98
C CYS A 195 -12.28 4.96 1.24
N TYR A 196 -12.37 5.01 -0.08
CA TYR A 196 -11.91 6.15 -0.88
C TYR A 196 -12.80 7.37 -0.70
N SER A 197 -14.13 7.20 -0.48
CA SER A 197 -15.01 8.32 -0.11
C SER A 197 -14.59 8.97 1.20
N THR A 198 -14.29 8.14 2.20
CA THR A 198 -13.81 8.64 3.50
C THR A 198 -12.45 9.30 3.37
N ALA A 199 -11.54 8.69 2.61
CA ALA A 199 -10.21 9.27 2.36
C ALA A 199 -10.32 10.60 1.63
N ALA A 200 -11.14 10.70 0.58
CA ALA A 200 -11.39 11.93 -0.15
C ALA A 200 -11.99 13.00 0.75
N GLY A 201 -12.99 12.65 1.59
CA GLY A 201 -13.60 13.58 2.54
C GLY A 201 -12.60 14.12 3.56
N ALA A 202 -11.79 13.25 4.17
CA ALA A 202 -10.76 13.64 5.13
C ALA A 202 -9.67 14.52 4.48
N LEU A 203 -9.20 14.17 3.28
CA LEU A 203 -8.23 14.96 2.52
C LEU A 203 -8.82 16.31 2.08
N LEU A 204 -10.09 16.36 1.70
CA LEU A 204 -10.77 17.61 1.38
C LEU A 204 -10.78 18.55 2.58
N VAL A 205 -11.14 18.04 3.77
CA VAL A 205 -11.08 18.82 5.01
C VAL A 205 -9.66 19.33 5.27
N ALA A 206 -8.64 18.48 5.11
CA ALA A 206 -7.25 18.87 5.27
C ALA A 206 -6.83 19.96 4.26
N CYS A 207 -7.24 19.85 3.00
CA CYS A 207 -6.97 20.86 1.97
C CYS A 207 -7.64 22.21 2.31
N LEU A 208 -8.90 22.19 2.72
CA LEU A 208 -9.64 23.41 3.07
C LEU A 208 -9.04 24.11 4.29
N LEU A 209 -8.67 23.35 5.33
CA LEU A 209 -8.03 23.88 6.52
C LEU A 209 -6.61 24.41 6.23
N GLY A 210 -5.90 23.78 5.30
CA GLY A 210 -4.56 24.22 4.85
C GLY A 210 -4.57 25.30 3.80
N GLY A 211 -5.73 25.81 3.34
CA GLY A 211 -5.82 26.80 2.27
C GLY A 211 -5.20 26.34 0.94
N VAL A 212 -5.29 25.03 0.66
CA VAL A 212 -4.67 24.41 -0.53
C VAL A 212 -5.49 24.68 -1.77
N ASP A 213 -4.85 25.19 -2.81
CA ASP A 213 -5.50 25.39 -4.13
C ASP A 213 -5.88 24.04 -4.74
N LEU A 214 -7.17 23.87 -5.03
CA LEU A 214 -7.71 22.62 -5.59
C LEU A 214 -7.93 22.68 -7.10
N TRP A 215 -7.87 23.87 -7.71
CA TRP A 215 -8.21 24.13 -9.10
C TRP A 215 -7.15 24.99 -9.78
N GLY A 216 -7.34 25.26 -11.04
CA GLY A 216 -6.43 26.13 -11.82
C GLY A 216 -5.23 25.41 -12.41
N TYR A 217 -5.20 24.07 -12.36
CA TYR A 217 -4.09 23.28 -12.91
C TYR A 217 -4.16 23.21 -14.43
N SER A 218 -2.99 23.06 -15.07
CA SER A 218 -2.86 22.87 -16.51
C SER A 218 -3.54 21.57 -16.99
N GLY A 219 -3.89 21.51 -18.28
CA GLY A 219 -4.40 20.26 -18.88
C GLY A 219 -3.44 19.09 -18.73
N THR A 220 -2.12 19.33 -18.80
CA THR A 220 -1.09 18.32 -18.57
C THR A 220 -1.15 17.78 -17.15
N THR A 221 -1.30 18.64 -16.14
CA THR A 221 -1.46 18.24 -14.74
C THR A 221 -2.71 17.35 -14.54
N TRP A 222 -3.84 17.71 -15.16
CA TRP A 222 -5.04 16.87 -15.11
C TRP A 222 -4.86 15.51 -15.78
N LEU A 223 -4.16 15.44 -16.91
CA LEU A 223 -3.83 14.16 -17.55
C LEU A 223 -2.93 13.30 -16.67
N GLN A 224 -1.94 13.90 -15.99
CA GLN A 224 -1.09 13.19 -15.03
C GLN A 224 -1.88 12.68 -13.82
N LEU A 225 -2.82 13.47 -13.28
CA LEU A 225 -3.73 13.04 -12.20
C LEU A 225 -4.64 11.88 -12.65
N LEU A 226 -5.16 11.92 -13.88
CA LEU A 226 -5.94 10.84 -14.47
C LEU A 226 -5.09 9.56 -14.63
N ALA A 227 -3.87 9.68 -15.17
CA ALA A 227 -2.95 8.56 -15.33
C ALA A 227 -2.57 7.93 -13.96
N LEU A 228 -2.26 8.78 -12.96
CA LEU A 228 -2.00 8.36 -11.59
C LEU A 228 -3.20 7.62 -10.98
N THR A 229 -4.41 8.13 -11.23
CA THR A 229 -5.65 7.52 -10.74
C THR A 229 -5.92 6.18 -11.41
N ALA A 230 -5.83 6.11 -12.73
CA ALA A 230 -6.08 4.87 -13.47
C ALA A 230 -5.04 3.79 -13.16
N GLY A 231 -3.75 4.15 -13.14
CA GLY A 231 -2.66 3.24 -12.83
C GLY A 231 -2.60 2.90 -11.35
N ALA A 232 -2.01 3.79 -10.56
CA ALA A 232 -1.67 3.47 -9.17
C ALA A 232 -2.90 3.29 -8.27
N GLN A 233 -3.98 4.06 -8.45
CA GLN A 233 -5.14 4.00 -7.56
C GLN A 233 -6.13 2.90 -7.97
N LEU A 234 -6.65 2.93 -9.19
CA LEU A 234 -7.69 1.99 -9.63
C LEU A 234 -7.11 0.60 -9.93
N LEU A 235 -6.03 0.53 -10.69
CA LEU A 235 -5.42 -0.76 -10.98
C LEU A 235 -4.53 -1.25 -9.83
N GLY A 236 -3.62 -0.41 -9.32
CA GLY A 236 -2.68 -0.80 -8.27
C GLY A 236 -3.33 -1.08 -6.92
N HIS A 237 -3.76 -0.05 -6.21
CA HIS A 237 -4.33 -0.20 -4.87
C HIS A 237 -5.60 -1.07 -4.84
N SER A 238 -6.45 -1.02 -5.89
CA SER A 238 -7.65 -1.85 -5.93
C SER A 238 -7.32 -3.34 -6.12
N VAL A 239 -6.27 -3.67 -6.87
CA VAL A 239 -5.78 -5.05 -7.00
C VAL A 239 -5.22 -5.54 -5.66
N PHE A 240 -4.41 -4.74 -4.96
CA PHE A 240 -3.94 -5.12 -3.62
C PHE A 240 -5.10 -5.31 -2.63
N ASN A 241 -6.09 -4.42 -2.66
CA ASN A 241 -7.32 -4.61 -1.88
C ASN A 241 -8.11 -5.87 -2.28
N LEU A 242 -8.09 -6.25 -3.55
CA LEU A 242 -8.75 -7.48 -4.03
C LEU A 242 -8.09 -8.72 -3.40
N VAL A 243 -6.78 -8.82 -3.46
CA VAL A 243 -6.04 -9.99 -2.98
C VAL A 243 -6.00 -10.11 -1.45
N LEU A 244 -6.26 -9.04 -0.69
CA LEU A 244 -6.39 -9.09 0.78
C LEU A 244 -7.50 -10.04 1.28
N ARG A 245 -8.39 -10.50 0.40
CA ARG A 245 -9.40 -11.50 0.75
C ARG A 245 -8.79 -12.88 0.95
N THR A 246 -7.77 -13.21 0.19
CA THR A 246 -7.17 -14.56 0.05
C THR A 246 -5.71 -14.59 0.47
N THR A 247 -5.04 -13.44 0.49
CA THR A 247 -3.63 -13.29 0.82
C THR A 247 -3.46 -12.42 2.08
N SER A 248 -2.51 -12.77 2.95
CA SER A 248 -2.27 -12.02 4.18
C SER A 248 -1.73 -10.61 3.93
N ALA A 249 -2.05 -9.67 4.83
CA ALA A 249 -1.54 -8.31 4.80
C ALA A 249 -0.01 -8.25 4.80
N THR A 250 0.65 -9.19 5.49
CA THR A 250 2.13 -9.31 5.52
C THR A 250 2.69 -9.60 4.12
N VAL A 251 2.13 -10.56 3.39
CA VAL A 251 2.58 -10.88 2.02
C VAL A 251 2.29 -9.70 1.09
N VAL A 252 1.11 -9.09 1.17
CA VAL A 252 0.74 -7.94 0.34
C VAL A 252 1.71 -6.77 0.57
N SER A 253 2.02 -6.43 1.83
CA SER A 253 2.93 -5.33 2.16
C SER A 253 4.37 -5.59 1.69
N LEU A 254 4.83 -6.85 1.69
CA LEU A 254 6.14 -7.22 1.18
C LEU A 254 6.21 -7.18 -0.35
N VAL A 255 5.17 -7.62 -1.04
CA VAL A 255 5.10 -7.52 -2.50
C VAL A 255 5.12 -6.06 -2.95
N LEU A 256 4.50 -5.16 -2.17
CA LEU A 256 4.56 -3.72 -2.44
C LEU A 256 6.00 -3.17 -2.44
N LEU A 257 6.97 -3.78 -1.75
CA LEU A 257 8.37 -3.36 -1.83
C LEU A 257 8.95 -3.44 -3.26
N LEU A 258 8.37 -4.28 -4.13
CA LEU A 258 8.76 -4.36 -5.54
C LEU A 258 8.37 -3.09 -6.32
N GLU A 259 7.55 -2.21 -5.75
CA GLU A 259 7.30 -0.87 -6.30
C GLU A 259 8.61 -0.09 -6.46
N VAL A 260 9.54 -0.23 -5.53
CA VAL A 260 10.81 0.53 -5.53
C VAL A 260 11.67 0.22 -6.76
N PRO A 261 12.07 -1.04 -7.04
CA PRO A 261 12.78 -1.36 -8.26
C PRO A 261 11.93 -1.13 -9.52
N GLY A 262 10.62 -1.34 -9.45
CA GLY A 262 9.72 -1.06 -10.55
C GLY A 262 9.69 0.43 -10.92
N ALA A 263 9.61 1.33 -9.95
CA ALA A 263 9.68 2.77 -10.17
C ALA A 263 11.05 3.20 -10.74
N ALA A 264 12.15 2.60 -10.27
CA ALA A 264 13.48 2.86 -10.80
C ALA A 264 13.60 2.46 -12.28
N LEU A 265 13.06 1.31 -12.67
CA LEU A 265 13.03 0.85 -14.07
C LEU A 265 12.18 1.76 -14.97
N ILE A 266 11.02 2.20 -14.47
CA ILE A 266 10.16 3.15 -15.21
C ILE A 266 10.85 4.50 -15.36
N ALA A 267 11.50 5.01 -14.30
CA ALA A 267 12.28 6.25 -14.37
C ALA A 267 13.45 6.15 -15.35
N ALA A 268 14.14 5.00 -15.40
CA ALA A 268 15.18 4.75 -16.38
C ALA A 268 14.65 4.80 -17.81
N ALA A 269 13.54 4.12 -18.08
CA ALA A 269 12.95 4.03 -19.41
C ALA A 269 12.29 5.35 -19.88
N ALA A 270 11.59 6.05 -18.98
CA ALA A 270 10.80 7.23 -19.32
C ALA A 270 11.57 8.55 -19.17
N LEU A 271 12.54 8.62 -18.25
CA LEU A 271 13.28 9.84 -17.91
C LEU A 271 14.78 9.75 -18.25
N GLY A 272 15.25 8.62 -18.80
CA GLY A 272 16.65 8.39 -19.12
C GLY A 272 17.56 8.29 -17.87
N GLN A 273 17.01 8.06 -16.70
CA GLN A 273 17.74 7.93 -15.45
C GLN A 273 18.25 6.50 -15.31
N THR A 274 19.53 6.25 -15.60
CA THR A 274 20.12 4.91 -15.43
C THR A 274 20.22 4.56 -13.94
N PRO A 275 19.64 3.43 -13.49
CA PRO A 275 19.82 2.96 -12.13
C PRO A 275 21.31 2.70 -11.85
N PRO A 276 21.79 2.92 -10.62
CA PRO A 276 23.16 2.55 -10.24
C PRO A 276 23.36 1.04 -10.39
N VAL A 277 24.62 0.61 -10.61
CA VAL A 277 24.95 -0.81 -10.84
C VAL A 277 24.54 -1.69 -9.63
N GLU A 278 24.52 -1.11 -8.44
CA GLU A 278 24.10 -1.74 -7.18
C GLU A 278 22.60 -2.04 -7.13
N ALA A 279 21.80 -1.44 -8.01
CA ALA A 279 20.36 -1.67 -8.07
C ALA A 279 20.00 -3.11 -8.44
N VAL A 280 20.80 -3.77 -9.30
CA VAL A 280 20.55 -5.15 -9.74
C VAL A 280 20.71 -6.14 -8.58
N PRO A 281 21.86 -6.21 -7.87
CA PRO A 281 22.00 -7.12 -6.73
C PRO A 281 21.01 -6.78 -5.59
N ALA A 282 20.69 -5.52 -5.37
CA ALA A 282 19.68 -5.13 -4.38
C ALA A 282 18.27 -5.62 -4.76
N ALA A 283 17.86 -5.52 -6.02
CA ALA A 283 16.59 -6.06 -6.49
C ALA A 283 16.52 -7.60 -6.35
N LEU A 284 17.62 -8.30 -6.64
CA LEU A 284 17.70 -9.76 -6.42
C LEU A 284 17.61 -10.12 -4.94
N LEU A 285 18.27 -9.36 -4.06
CA LEU A 285 18.19 -9.55 -2.60
C LEU A 285 16.75 -9.32 -2.09
N LEU A 286 16.05 -8.33 -2.64
CA LEU A 286 14.63 -8.07 -2.33
C LEU A 286 13.76 -9.27 -2.71
N LEU A 287 13.96 -9.86 -3.89
CA LEU A 287 13.23 -11.05 -4.32
C LEU A 287 13.54 -12.27 -3.44
N VAL A 288 14.78 -12.42 -2.97
CA VAL A 288 15.15 -13.48 -2.01
C VAL A 288 14.40 -13.29 -0.69
N GLY A 289 14.40 -12.08 -0.12
CA GLY A 289 13.65 -11.78 1.10
C GLY A 289 12.16 -12.07 0.96
N LEU A 290 11.55 -11.64 -0.13
CA LEU A 290 10.14 -11.93 -0.46
C LEU A 290 9.90 -13.44 -0.60
N GLY A 291 10.77 -14.17 -1.29
CA GLY A 291 10.69 -15.62 -1.46
C GLY A 291 10.74 -16.37 -0.13
N ILE A 292 11.60 -15.94 0.81
CA ILE A 292 11.68 -16.50 2.17
C ILE A 292 10.34 -16.33 2.91
N VAL A 293 9.71 -15.16 2.83
CA VAL A 293 8.42 -14.93 3.50
C VAL A 293 7.30 -15.76 2.88
N ILE A 294 7.21 -15.78 1.54
CA ILE A 294 6.19 -16.58 0.84
C ILE A 294 6.37 -18.08 1.11
N SER A 295 7.61 -18.57 1.16
CA SER A 295 7.88 -19.99 1.46
C SER A 295 7.59 -20.35 2.92
N SER A 296 7.92 -19.46 3.87
CA SER A 296 7.63 -19.68 5.29
C SER A 296 6.13 -19.78 5.59
N ALA A 297 5.31 -19.22 4.72
CA ALA A 297 3.86 -19.30 4.78
C ALA A 297 3.30 -20.68 4.37
N GLY A 298 4.11 -21.52 3.73
CA GLY A 298 3.71 -22.86 3.25
C GLY A 298 3.98 -23.99 4.25
N ASP A 299 4.96 -23.82 5.12
CA ASP A 299 5.43 -24.88 6.03
C ASP A 299 4.42 -25.22 7.16
N GLU A 300 3.39 -24.40 7.40
CA GLU A 300 2.37 -24.62 8.44
C GLU A 300 1.10 -25.34 7.94
N LEU A 301 1.03 -25.72 6.65
CA LEU A 301 -0.12 -26.40 6.07
C LEU A 301 0.04 -27.94 5.94
N GLU A 302 1.17 -28.53 6.33
CA GLU A 302 1.22 -29.96 6.50
C GLU A 302 0.68 -30.31 7.90
N PRO A 303 -0.54 -30.87 8.00
CA PRO A 303 -0.89 -31.57 9.22
C PRO A 303 0.11 -32.72 9.36
N SER A 304 0.78 -32.79 10.50
CA SER A 304 1.50 -34.01 10.91
C SER A 304 0.54 -35.20 10.83
N ILE A 305 0.45 -35.80 9.64
CA ILE A 305 -0.03 -37.18 9.49
C ILE A 305 1.21 -38.01 9.71
N ALA A 306 1.64 -38.06 10.95
CA ALA A 306 2.61 -39.04 11.42
C ALA A 306 1.98 -39.77 12.59
N ALA A 307 1.59 -41.00 12.27
CA ALA A 307 1.54 -42.17 13.14
C ALA A 307 0.58 -42.11 14.36
N ASP A 308 -0.58 -42.75 14.24
CA ASP A 308 -0.94 -43.87 15.13
C ASP A 308 -1.51 -45.02 14.29
#